data_58ea87d46eb6a2fe1076932cf073d6cd
#
_entry.id   58ea87d46eb6a2fe1076932cf073d6cd
#
_cell.length_a   1.000
_cell.length_b   1.000
_cell.length_c   1.000
_cell.angle_alpha   90.00
_cell.angle_beta   90.00
_cell.angle_gamma   90.00
#
_symmetry.space_group_name_H-M   'P 1'
#
loop_
_entity.id
_entity.type
_entity.pdbx_description
1 polymer ?
#
loop_
_entity_poly.entity_id
_entity_poly.type
_entity_poly.pdbx_seq_one_letter_code
_entity_poly.pdbx_strand_id
1 'polypeptide(L)'
;TTIEYGEKAATVRFDNGIVKEIGFDEMSAYINEQENSDNHLGVSEVELYCPSPFLQKGLTFVDTPGVGSVHQKNSDAAYSYVKESDAVIFMLSVDSPINQIEIDFLQNAKEFASKFYFAVNKIDTIEEADLADYLHYCRKLICKLMGVSEIQLFPVSARSGAGVEELKTVIERDCRTTVREIIETSSKLKMRDIIESALSQIVLYRTALKMSMVEFDAKFKELNEYFVEVKREAAEFAEDFKSNPRMLEAHMNDIKNRLSMKVSEMFGIEYHYKISTVDFFRGGATAEDGSRDLRGSFAAAVNDLCEDLNQTLNTIFMHHEENTYVVCRRVNDLNRLLRKLVRMRTELAD
;
A
#
# COMPACT_ATOMS: atom_id res chain seq x y z
N THR A 1 9.76 -11.06 3.02
CA THR A 1 9.98 -12.39 3.66
C THR A 1 9.00 -12.57 4.81
N THR A 2 8.27 -13.68 4.81
CA THR A 2 7.33 -14.03 5.89
C THR A 2 8.01 -14.97 6.87
N ILE A 3 7.85 -14.75 8.18
CA ILE A 3 8.49 -15.54 9.24
C ILE A 3 7.41 -16.02 10.21
N GLU A 4 7.31 -17.34 10.36
CA GLU A 4 6.29 -18.01 11.17
C GLU A 4 6.89 -19.05 12.13
N TYR A 5 6.06 -19.50 13.08
CA TYR A 5 6.43 -20.60 13.95
C TYR A 5 6.31 -21.94 13.22
N GLY A 6 7.37 -22.75 13.28
CA GLY A 6 7.38 -24.09 12.72
C GLY A 6 8.72 -24.79 12.92
N GLU A 7 8.81 -26.02 12.43
CA GLU A 7 10.11 -26.67 12.29
C GLU A 7 10.98 -25.88 11.32
N LYS A 8 12.29 -25.85 11.55
CA LYS A 8 13.23 -25.04 10.78
C LYS A 8 13.21 -25.43 9.30
N ALA A 9 12.55 -24.60 8.47
CA ALA A 9 12.38 -24.77 7.04
C ALA A 9 12.35 -23.41 6.34
N ALA A 10 12.75 -23.38 5.07
CA ALA A 10 12.62 -22.20 4.22
C ALA A 10 12.05 -22.61 2.86
N THR A 11 11.12 -21.82 2.35
CA THR A 11 10.44 -22.05 1.08
C THR A 11 10.51 -20.79 0.23
N VAL A 12 10.87 -20.93 -1.03
CA VAL A 12 10.91 -19.85 -2.02
C VAL A 12 9.81 -20.08 -3.04
N ARG A 13 8.97 -19.07 -3.23
CA ARG A 13 7.95 -19.01 -4.29
C ARG A 13 8.42 -18.06 -5.39
N PHE A 14 8.31 -18.51 -6.61
CA PHE A 14 8.70 -17.72 -7.80
C PHE A 14 7.48 -17.14 -8.52
N ASP A 15 7.67 -16.07 -9.30
CA ASP A 15 6.63 -15.40 -10.08
C ASP A 15 5.90 -16.34 -11.07
N ASN A 16 6.58 -17.39 -11.55
CA ASN A 16 6.00 -18.43 -12.40
C ASN A 16 5.19 -19.49 -11.65
N GLY A 17 4.99 -19.33 -10.33
CA GLY A 17 4.23 -20.25 -9.48
C GLY A 17 5.01 -21.46 -8.98
N ILE A 18 6.29 -21.62 -9.34
CA ILE A 18 7.13 -22.68 -8.80
C ILE A 18 7.41 -22.40 -7.33
N VAL A 19 7.35 -23.46 -6.51
CA VAL A 19 7.70 -23.44 -5.08
C VAL A 19 8.87 -24.37 -4.86
N LYS A 20 9.93 -23.87 -4.19
CA LYS A 20 11.13 -24.63 -3.89
C LYS A 20 11.43 -24.58 -2.39
N GLU A 21 11.62 -25.72 -1.78
CA GLU A 21 12.17 -25.82 -0.43
C GLU A 21 13.69 -25.69 -0.48
N ILE A 22 14.26 -24.85 0.42
CA ILE A 22 15.68 -24.54 0.47
C ILE A 22 16.24 -24.68 1.88
N GLY A 23 17.56 -24.83 2.00
CA GLY A 23 18.28 -24.70 3.28
C GLY A 23 18.37 -23.23 3.73
N PHE A 24 18.46 -23.01 5.05
CA PHE A 24 18.66 -21.65 5.59
C PHE A 24 19.98 -21.01 5.14
N ASP A 25 20.98 -21.80 4.84
CA ASP A 25 22.29 -21.41 4.31
C ASP A 25 22.22 -20.99 2.83
N GLU A 26 21.21 -21.45 2.09
CA GLU A 26 20.98 -21.06 0.71
C GLU A 26 20.14 -19.78 0.58
N MET A 27 19.54 -19.33 1.66
CA MET A 27 18.56 -18.22 1.67
C MET A 27 19.14 -16.92 1.12
N SER A 28 20.41 -16.61 1.39
CA SER A 28 21.08 -15.40 0.89
C SER A 28 21.04 -15.29 -0.63
N ALA A 29 21.14 -16.40 -1.34
CA ALA A 29 21.06 -16.44 -2.81
C ALA A 29 19.72 -15.94 -3.38
N TYR A 30 18.66 -15.90 -2.58
CA TYR A 30 17.32 -15.50 -3.02
C TYR A 30 16.89 -14.13 -2.50
N ILE A 31 17.36 -13.72 -1.30
CA ILE A 31 16.93 -12.48 -0.65
C ILE A 31 18.01 -11.38 -0.61
N ASN A 32 19.28 -11.73 -0.85
CA ASN A 32 20.35 -10.76 -0.82
C ASN A 32 20.46 -10.00 -2.14
N GLU A 33 20.40 -8.67 -2.08
CA GLU A 33 20.53 -7.79 -3.24
C GLU A 33 21.84 -8.00 -4.02
N GLN A 34 22.92 -8.45 -3.36
CA GLN A 34 24.19 -8.73 -4.03
C GLN A 34 24.17 -10.04 -4.83
N GLU A 35 23.37 -11.02 -4.40
CA GLU A 35 23.30 -12.34 -5.03
C GLU A 35 22.08 -12.48 -5.97
N ASN A 36 20.99 -11.77 -5.68
CA ASN A 36 19.78 -11.71 -6.48
C ASN A 36 19.44 -10.26 -6.83
N SER A 37 20.39 -9.55 -7.46
CA SER A 37 20.21 -8.15 -7.84
C SER A 37 18.98 -7.96 -8.72
N ASP A 38 18.19 -6.90 -8.44
CA ASP A 38 16.95 -6.60 -9.15
C ASP A 38 15.93 -7.77 -9.19
N ASN A 39 16.08 -8.73 -8.27
CA ASN A 39 15.24 -9.94 -8.23
C ASN A 39 15.25 -10.72 -9.55
N HIS A 40 16.42 -10.87 -10.19
CA HIS A 40 16.55 -11.54 -11.49
C HIS A 40 16.10 -13.01 -11.46
N LEU A 41 16.05 -13.65 -10.28
CA LEU A 41 15.51 -15.00 -10.10
C LEU A 41 13.98 -15.03 -10.11
N GLY A 42 13.30 -13.90 -10.09
CA GLY A 42 11.83 -13.83 -10.06
C GLY A 42 11.23 -14.40 -8.76
N VAL A 43 11.83 -14.11 -7.61
CA VAL A 43 11.33 -14.53 -6.31
C VAL A 43 10.14 -13.63 -5.92
N SER A 44 8.95 -14.20 -5.79
CA SER A 44 7.76 -13.50 -5.32
C SER A 44 7.66 -13.46 -3.80
N GLU A 45 8.01 -14.55 -3.13
CA GLU A 45 7.90 -14.67 -1.68
C GLU A 45 8.93 -15.66 -1.13
N VAL A 46 9.41 -15.38 0.09
CA VAL A 46 10.19 -16.31 0.89
C VAL A 46 9.49 -16.51 2.23
N GLU A 47 9.16 -17.75 2.54
CA GLU A 47 8.54 -18.15 3.81
C GLU A 47 9.59 -18.88 4.68
N LEU A 48 9.75 -18.39 5.91
CA LEU A 48 10.67 -18.96 6.89
C LEU A 48 9.89 -19.53 8.08
N TYR A 49 10.20 -20.74 8.45
CA TYR A 49 9.68 -21.38 9.65
C TYR A 49 10.76 -21.53 10.69
N CYS A 50 10.52 -20.98 11.89
CA CYS A 50 11.48 -20.99 12.98
C CYS A 50 10.84 -21.51 14.27
N PRO A 51 11.50 -22.41 15.03
CA PRO A 51 11.01 -22.92 16.31
C PRO A 51 11.26 -21.91 17.45
N SER A 52 10.81 -20.65 17.26
CA SER A 52 10.98 -19.60 18.23
C SER A 52 9.80 -19.53 19.21
N PRO A 53 10.00 -19.58 20.53
CA PRO A 53 8.94 -19.43 21.52
C PRO A 53 8.16 -18.11 21.37
N PHE A 54 8.79 -17.08 20.81
CA PHE A 54 8.17 -15.79 20.54
C PHE A 54 7.11 -15.90 19.43
N LEU A 55 7.42 -16.64 18.36
CA LEU A 55 6.51 -16.88 17.23
C LEU A 55 5.40 -17.88 17.58
N GLN A 56 5.65 -18.80 18.53
CA GLN A 56 4.70 -19.84 18.94
C GLN A 56 3.34 -19.27 19.41
N LYS A 57 3.30 -17.98 19.70
CA LYS A 57 2.07 -17.26 20.13
C LYS A 57 1.13 -16.89 18.99
N GLY A 58 1.37 -17.37 17.79
CA GLY A 58 0.57 -17.07 16.61
C GLY A 58 0.94 -15.74 15.96
N LEU A 59 2.17 -15.28 16.13
CA LEU A 59 2.71 -14.11 15.45
C LEU A 59 3.31 -14.52 14.11
N THR A 60 2.92 -13.83 13.06
CA THR A 60 3.58 -13.84 11.76
C THR A 60 4.32 -12.54 11.58
N PHE A 61 5.62 -12.58 11.32
CA PHE A 61 6.41 -11.42 10.97
C PHE A 61 6.61 -11.34 9.47
N VAL A 62 6.47 -10.15 8.93
CA VAL A 62 6.80 -9.88 7.53
C VAL A 62 7.96 -8.89 7.52
N ASP A 63 9.13 -9.37 7.09
CA ASP A 63 10.25 -8.50 6.79
C ASP A 63 10.05 -7.89 5.41
N THR A 64 9.82 -6.58 5.38
CA THR A 64 9.60 -5.82 4.15
C THR A 64 10.91 -5.18 3.71
N PRO A 65 11.16 -5.06 2.39
CA PRO A 65 12.25 -4.23 1.92
C PRO A 65 12.17 -2.81 2.49
N GLY A 66 13.31 -2.18 2.74
CA GLY A 66 13.36 -0.85 3.33
C GLY A 66 12.66 0.20 2.47
N VAL A 67 11.77 0.99 3.07
CA VAL A 67 11.19 2.16 2.41
C VAL A 67 12.31 3.17 2.16
N GLY A 68 12.46 3.63 0.91
CA GLY A 68 13.53 4.56 0.55
C GLY A 68 14.83 3.92 0.07
N SER A 69 14.87 2.61 -0.12
CA SER A 69 15.94 1.99 -0.89
C SER A 69 15.94 2.55 -2.33
N VAL A 70 17.09 2.48 -2.98
CA VAL A 70 17.24 2.94 -4.38
C VAL A 70 16.27 2.20 -5.31
N HIS A 71 15.78 1.03 -4.90
CA HIS A 71 14.85 0.19 -5.64
C HIS A 71 13.41 0.40 -5.17
N GLN A 72 12.61 1.01 -6.00
CA GLN A 72 11.20 1.38 -5.76
C GLN A 72 10.29 0.17 -5.48
N LYS A 73 10.60 -1.01 -6.03
CA LYS A 73 9.94 -2.30 -5.70
C LYS A 73 9.82 -2.56 -4.20
N ASN A 74 10.77 -2.05 -3.45
CA ASN A 74 10.87 -2.26 -2.01
C ASN A 74 9.81 -1.46 -1.24
N SER A 75 9.54 -0.23 -1.66
CA SER A 75 8.52 0.61 -1.04
C SER A 75 7.11 0.06 -1.28
N ASP A 76 6.82 -0.40 -2.50
CA ASP A 76 5.50 -0.93 -2.87
C ASP A 76 5.18 -2.24 -2.15
N ALA A 77 6.17 -3.12 -2.02
CA ALA A 77 6.04 -4.33 -1.22
C ALA A 77 5.72 -3.98 0.24
N ALA A 78 6.42 -2.99 0.82
CA ALA A 78 6.17 -2.53 2.18
C ALA A 78 4.73 -2.00 2.35
N TYR A 79 4.23 -1.17 1.43
CA TYR A 79 2.86 -0.66 1.47
C TYR A 79 1.80 -1.77 1.32
N SER A 80 2.06 -2.78 0.48
CA SER A 80 1.17 -3.93 0.31
C SER A 80 1.01 -4.69 1.63
N TYR A 81 2.12 -5.00 2.26
CA TYR A 81 2.11 -5.74 3.53
C TYR A 81 1.50 -4.95 4.69
N VAL A 82 1.67 -3.62 4.73
CA VAL A 82 1.03 -2.79 5.76
C VAL A 82 -0.49 -2.90 5.69
N LYS A 83 -1.08 -2.95 4.50
CA LYS A 83 -2.53 -3.13 4.34
C LYS A 83 -3.03 -4.47 4.87
N GLU A 84 -2.20 -5.49 4.83
CA GLU A 84 -2.53 -6.82 5.33
C GLU A 84 -2.17 -6.99 6.81
N SER A 85 -1.25 -6.16 7.32
CA SER A 85 -0.76 -6.23 8.70
C SER A 85 -1.73 -5.62 9.71
N ASP A 86 -1.72 -6.15 10.92
CA ASP A 86 -2.50 -5.61 12.05
C ASP A 86 -1.66 -4.67 12.91
N ALA A 87 -0.34 -4.83 12.91
CA ALA A 87 0.62 -3.99 13.60
C ALA A 87 1.88 -3.79 12.76
N VAL A 88 2.57 -2.67 12.97
CA VAL A 88 3.79 -2.29 12.27
C VAL A 88 4.92 -2.05 13.28
N ILE A 89 6.07 -2.66 13.06
CA ILE A 89 7.33 -2.26 13.70
C ILE A 89 8.03 -1.30 12.75
N PHE A 90 8.00 -0.01 13.08
CA PHE A 90 8.67 1.02 12.30
C PHE A 90 10.11 1.16 12.78
N MET A 91 11.04 0.72 11.94
CA MET A 91 12.46 0.66 12.27
C MET A 91 13.18 1.91 11.78
N LEU A 92 13.78 2.64 12.72
CA LEU A 92 14.66 3.79 12.49
C LEU A 92 16.11 3.38 12.70
N SER A 93 17.04 4.16 12.19
CA SER A 93 18.47 3.97 12.43
C SER A 93 19.13 5.26 12.93
N VAL A 94 20.03 5.15 13.89
CA VAL A 94 20.81 6.32 14.39
C VAL A 94 21.75 6.90 13.33
N ASP A 95 22.03 6.15 12.25
CA ASP A 95 22.96 6.57 11.18
C ASP A 95 22.37 7.69 10.31
N SER A 96 21.07 7.88 10.32
CA SER A 96 20.39 8.86 9.45
C SER A 96 19.16 9.46 10.13
N PRO A 97 18.90 10.77 9.91
CA PRO A 97 17.63 11.36 10.32
C PRO A 97 16.48 10.77 9.51
N ILE A 98 15.28 10.80 10.10
CA ILE A 98 14.05 10.38 9.39
C ILE A 98 13.90 11.21 8.12
N ASN A 99 13.83 10.54 6.98
CA ASN A 99 13.71 11.17 5.67
C ASN A 99 12.24 11.32 5.24
N GLN A 100 12.00 12.06 4.16
CA GLN A 100 10.63 12.35 3.69
C GLN A 100 9.87 11.09 3.28
N ILE A 101 10.53 10.06 2.74
CA ILE A 101 9.87 8.81 2.34
C ILE A 101 9.36 8.05 3.56
N GLU A 102 10.17 7.99 4.62
CA GLU A 102 9.76 7.37 5.88
C GLU A 102 8.60 8.11 6.53
N ILE A 103 8.58 9.45 6.41
CA ILE A 103 7.46 10.29 6.86
C ILE A 103 6.19 9.96 6.08
N ASP A 104 6.27 9.94 4.75
CA ASP A 104 5.14 9.67 3.87
C ASP A 104 4.62 8.23 4.07
N PHE A 105 5.54 7.28 4.23
CA PHE A 105 5.18 5.90 4.57
C PHE A 105 4.40 5.83 5.89
N LEU A 106 4.89 6.48 6.95
CA LEU A 106 4.23 6.47 8.25
C LEU A 106 2.85 7.13 8.20
N GLN A 107 2.70 8.21 7.44
CA GLN A 107 1.42 8.88 7.24
C GLN A 107 0.39 8.00 6.53
N ASN A 108 0.82 7.21 5.55
CA ASN A 108 -0.05 6.28 4.85
C ASN A 108 -0.34 5.01 5.68
N ALA A 109 0.69 4.46 6.34
CA ALA A 109 0.58 3.23 7.12
C ALA A 109 -0.44 3.33 8.26
N LYS A 110 -0.58 4.50 8.90
CA LYS A 110 -1.54 4.72 9.99
C LYS A 110 -3.00 4.60 9.57
N GLU A 111 -3.30 4.62 8.28
CA GLU A 111 -4.66 4.44 7.78
C GLU A 111 -5.10 2.96 7.74
N PHE A 112 -4.14 2.03 7.81
CA PHE A 112 -4.39 0.60 7.68
C PHE A 112 -4.03 -0.20 8.94
N ALA A 113 -2.95 0.18 9.62
CA ALA A 113 -2.52 -0.49 10.85
C ALA A 113 -2.95 0.30 12.09
N SER A 114 -3.47 -0.42 13.07
CA SER A 114 -3.95 0.19 14.33
C SER A 114 -2.88 0.31 15.41
N LYS A 115 -1.79 -0.47 15.30
CA LYS A 115 -0.71 -0.52 16.28
C LYS A 115 0.65 -0.29 15.64
N PHE A 116 1.43 0.58 16.28
CA PHE A 116 2.81 0.87 15.87
C PHE A 116 3.77 0.66 17.04
N TYR A 117 4.91 0.03 16.74
CA TYR A 117 6.07 -0.05 17.60
C TYR A 117 7.22 0.68 16.91
N PHE A 118 7.83 1.65 17.58
CA PHE A 118 8.90 2.45 17.00
C PHE A 118 10.23 1.99 17.57
N ALA A 119 11.06 1.33 16.77
CA ALA A 119 12.39 0.85 17.18
C ALA A 119 13.48 1.71 16.54
N VAL A 120 14.47 2.10 17.34
CA VAL A 120 15.65 2.86 16.91
C VAL A 120 16.85 1.93 16.99
N ASN A 121 17.31 1.46 15.83
CA ASN A 121 18.38 0.46 15.73
C ASN A 121 19.78 1.09 15.63
N LYS A 122 20.78 0.26 15.82
CA LYS A 122 22.23 0.55 15.77
C LYS A 122 22.72 1.46 16.91
N ILE A 123 22.06 1.41 18.08
CA ILE A 123 22.48 2.21 19.23
C ILE A 123 23.92 1.91 19.72
N ASP A 124 24.48 0.80 19.27
CA ASP A 124 25.88 0.41 19.53
C ASP A 124 26.91 1.23 18.72
N THR A 125 26.45 2.09 17.81
CA THR A 125 27.30 2.93 16.93
C THR A 125 27.34 4.40 17.32
N ILE A 126 26.61 4.82 18.35
CA ILE A 126 26.44 6.23 18.76
C ILE A 126 26.75 6.39 20.25
N GLU A 127 27.24 7.57 20.64
CA GLU A 127 27.46 7.91 22.05
C GLU A 127 26.13 8.17 22.77
N GLU A 128 26.08 7.92 24.09
CA GLU A 128 24.86 7.98 24.89
C GLU A 128 24.16 9.37 24.85
N ALA A 129 24.97 10.45 24.86
CA ALA A 129 24.46 11.82 24.80
C ALA A 129 23.77 12.11 23.47
N ASP A 130 24.39 11.72 22.35
CA ASP A 130 23.87 11.92 21.01
C ASP A 130 22.62 11.04 20.77
N LEU A 131 22.61 9.84 21.35
CA LEU A 131 21.43 8.96 21.33
C LEU A 131 20.23 9.62 22.03
N ALA A 132 20.42 10.27 23.17
CA ALA A 132 19.36 10.95 23.89
C ALA A 132 18.75 12.07 23.05
N ASP A 133 19.57 12.87 22.38
CA ASP A 133 19.14 13.95 21.48
C ASP A 133 18.40 13.40 20.26
N TYR A 134 18.91 12.33 19.64
CA TYR A 134 18.26 11.66 18.53
C TYR A 134 16.88 11.10 18.91
N LEU A 135 16.76 10.42 20.05
CA LEU A 135 15.49 9.90 20.56
C LEU A 135 14.49 11.02 20.85
N HIS A 136 14.96 12.14 21.39
CA HIS A 136 14.11 13.32 21.62
C HIS A 136 13.56 13.89 20.30
N TYR A 137 14.41 14.04 19.29
CA TYR A 137 14.05 14.47 17.94
C TYR A 137 13.01 13.53 17.32
N CYS A 138 13.29 12.22 17.30
CA CYS A 138 12.37 11.22 16.74
C CYS A 138 11.02 11.23 17.44
N ARG A 139 11.00 11.27 18.79
CA ARG A 139 9.75 11.31 19.57
C ARG A 139 8.89 12.50 19.17
N LYS A 140 9.47 13.70 19.12
CA LYS A 140 8.76 14.93 18.76
C LYS A 140 8.17 14.86 17.34
N LEU A 141 8.94 14.37 16.38
CA LEU A 141 8.51 14.27 15.00
C LEU A 141 7.39 13.22 14.84
N ILE A 142 7.58 12.03 15.39
CA ILE A 142 6.61 10.94 15.26
C ILE A 142 5.31 11.27 16.00
N CYS A 143 5.35 11.84 17.20
CA CYS A 143 4.15 12.33 17.89
C CYS A 143 3.32 13.27 17.02
N LYS A 144 3.99 14.23 16.35
CA LYS A 144 3.34 15.15 15.41
C LYS A 144 2.72 14.43 14.22
N LEU A 145 3.42 13.46 13.62
CA LEU A 145 2.95 12.70 12.45
C LEU A 145 1.77 11.79 12.79
N MET A 146 1.83 11.14 13.95
CA MET A 146 0.78 10.23 14.42
C MET A 146 -0.42 10.96 15.04
N GLY A 147 -0.26 12.25 15.37
CA GLY A 147 -1.31 13.03 16.04
C GLY A 147 -1.54 12.63 17.50
N VAL A 148 -0.51 12.12 18.18
CA VAL A 148 -0.57 11.66 19.58
C VAL A 148 0.34 12.50 20.48
N SER A 149 0.04 12.53 21.77
CA SER A 149 0.82 13.30 22.75
C SER A 149 2.12 12.61 23.18
N GLU A 150 2.14 11.28 23.11
CA GLU A 150 3.27 10.48 23.57
C GLU A 150 3.40 9.18 22.77
N ILE A 151 4.64 8.73 22.57
CA ILE A 151 4.99 7.42 21.99
C ILE A 151 6.12 6.78 22.79
N GLN A 152 6.15 5.45 22.78
CA GLN A 152 7.29 4.68 23.26
C GLN A 152 8.25 4.43 22.10
N LEU A 153 9.52 4.81 22.30
CA LEU A 153 10.63 4.43 21.41
C LEU A 153 11.43 3.31 22.07
N PHE A 154 11.81 2.32 21.27
CA PHE A 154 12.64 1.19 21.69
C PHE A 154 14.04 1.33 21.10
N PRO A 155 15.02 1.86 21.86
CA PRO A 155 16.41 1.86 21.43
C PRO A 155 16.93 0.42 21.42
N VAL A 156 17.37 -0.05 20.25
CA VAL A 156 17.80 -1.44 20.07
C VAL A 156 19.12 -1.52 19.30
N SER A 157 19.85 -2.60 19.48
CA SER A 157 20.93 -3.01 18.60
C SER A 157 20.69 -4.44 18.15
N ALA A 158 20.37 -4.63 16.89
CA ALA A 158 20.23 -5.96 16.31
C ALA A 158 21.55 -6.75 16.36
N ARG A 159 22.70 -6.05 16.37
CA ARG A 159 24.04 -6.64 16.43
C ARG A 159 24.38 -7.20 17.81
N SER A 160 24.11 -6.46 18.87
CA SER A 160 24.44 -6.85 20.24
C SER A 160 23.29 -7.50 21.00
N GLY A 161 22.06 -7.38 20.49
CA GLY A 161 20.83 -7.80 21.17
C GLY A 161 20.33 -6.80 22.22
N ALA A 162 21.02 -5.68 22.45
CA ALA A 162 20.61 -4.68 23.42
C ALA A 162 19.21 -4.12 23.09
N GLY A 163 18.34 -3.98 24.09
CA GLY A 163 16.98 -3.43 23.97
C GLY A 163 15.96 -4.33 23.25
N VAL A 164 16.39 -5.39 22.56
CA VAL A 164 15.50 -6.26 21.76
C VAL A 164 14.50 -7.01 22.65
N GLU A 165 14.93 -7.48 23.83
CA GLU A 165 14.04 -8.21 24.75
C GLU A 165 12.96 -7.29 25.36
N GLU A 166 13.22 -5.99 25.53
CA GLU A 166 12.21 -5.03 25.95
C GLU A 166 11.11 -4.88 24.90
N LEU A 167 11.50 -4.69 23.64
CA LEU A 167 10.56 -4.63 22.50
C LEU A 167 9.73 -5.90 22.41
N LYS A 168 10.36 -7.07 22.46
CA LYS A 168 9.65 -8.37 22.44
C LYS A 168 8.67 -8.50 23.59
N THR A 169 9.07 -8.11 24.82
CA THR A 169 8.22 -8.16 26.01
C THR A 169 6.96 -7.33 25.84
N VAL A 170 7.07 -6.14 25.24
CA VAL A 170 5.92 -5.26 24.99
C VAL A 170 5.02 -5.87 23.92
N ILE A 171 5.56 -6.39 22.82
CA ILE A 171 4.77 -7.07 21.78
C ILE A 171 4.05 -8.28 22.37
N GLU A 172 4.73 -9.11 23.17
CA GLU A 172 4.10 -10.26 23.83
C GLU A 172 3.00 -9.88 24.82
N ARG A 173 3.20 -8.81 25.56
CA ARG A 173 2.17 -8.29 26.47
C ARG A 173 0.94 -7.87 25.67
N ASP A 174 1.13 -7.09 24.60
CA ASP A 174 0.05 -6.59 23.76
C ASP A 174 -0.68 -7.75 23.05
N CYS A 175 0.04 -8.78 22.60
CA CYS A 175 -0.56 -10.01 22.08
C CYS A 175 -1.42 -10.77 23.10
N ARG A 176 -1.13 -10.66 24.39
CA ARG A 176 -1.95 -11.31 25.43
C ARG A 176 -3.13 -10.48 25.89
N THR A 177 -2.98 -9.16 25.89
CA THR A 177 -3.94 -8.25 26.55
C THR A 177 -4.82 -7.49 25.57
N THR A 178 -4.28 -7.11 24.41
CA THR A 178 -4.94 -6.19 23.46
C THR A 178 -5.02 -6.70 22.04
N VAL A 179 -4.59 -7.94 21.76
CA VAL A 179 -4.60 -8.50 20.38
C VAL A 179 -5.98 -8.41 19.73
N ARG A 180 -7.04 -8.71 20.49
CA ARG A 180 -8.41 -8.63 19.97
C ARG A 180 -8.77 -7.20 19.56
N GLU A 181 -8.41 -6.22 20.36
CA GLU A 181 -8.65 -4.79 20.06
C GLU A 181 -7.83 -4.33 18.84
N ILE A 182 -6.56 -4.77 18.75
CA ILE A 182 -5.69 -4.47 17.61
C ILE A 182 -6.30 -5.02 16.31
N ILE A 183 -6.69 -6.29 16.29
CA ILE A 183 -7.30 -6.94 15.12
C ILE A 183 -8.65 -6.29 14.77
N GLU A 184 -9.49 -6.02 15.77
CA GLU A 184 -10.80 -5.39 15.56
C GLU A 184 -10.64 -4.00 14.94
N THR A 185 -9.74 -3.17 15.49
CA THR A 185 -9.49 -1.82 14.99
C THR A 185 -8.87 -1.84 13.59
N SER A 186 -7.87 -2.69 13.36
CA SER A 186 -7.25 -2.88 12.04
C SER A 186 -8.29 -3.33 11.00
N SER A 187 -9.15 -4.29 11.35
CA SER A 187 -10.22 -4.76 10.48
C SER A 187 -11.24 -3.66 10.16
N LYS A 188 -11.62 -2.85 11.14
CA LYS A 188 -12.50 -1.69 10.94
C LYS A 188 -11.89 -0.69 9.94
N LEU A 189 -10.60 -0.38 10.07
CA LEU A 189 -9.90 0.52 9.14
C LEU A 189 -9.93 -0.02 7.70
N LYS A 190 -9.58 -1.29 7.52
CA LYS A 190 -9.58 -1.96 6.21
C LYS A 190 -10.98 -2.02 5.59
N MET A 191 -11.99 -2.38 6.40
CA MET A 191 -13.40 -2.39 5.95
C MET A 191 -13.88 -1.00 5.55
N ARG A 192 -13.50 0.04 6.27
CA ARG A 192 -13.85 1.43 5.93
C ARG A 192 -13.30 1.81 4.57
N ASP A 193 -12.03 1.49 4.28
CA ASP A 193 -11.41 1.79 2.99
C ASP A 193 -12.13 1.09 1.83
N ILE A 194 -12.47 -0.19 1.98
CA ILE A 194 -13.26 -0.95 1.00
C ILE A 194 -14.65 -0.33 0.78
N ILE A 195 -15.33 0.05 1.86
CA ILE A 195 -16.67 0.64 1.78
C ILE A 195 -16.63 2.00 1.08
N GLU A 196 -15.65 2.84 1.39
CA GLU A 196 -15.51 4.15 0.75
C GLU A 196 -15.20 4.04 -0.74
N SER A 197 -14.33 3.09 -1.13
CA SER A 197 -14.08 2.78 -2.54
C SER A 197 -15.35 2.32 -3.25
N ALA A 198 -16.08 1.38 -2.67
CA ALA A 198 -17.35 0.90 -3.23
C ALA A 198 -18.41 2.01 -3.31
N LEU A 199 -18.47 2.90 -2.31
CA LEU A 199 -19.39 4.05 -2.33
C LEU A 199 -19.12 4.97 -3.51
N SER A 200 -17.84 5.33 -3.76
CA SER A 200 -17.47 6.18 -4.90
C SER A 200 -17.92 5.57 -6.23
N GLN A 201 -17.64 4.29 -6.44
CA GLN A 201 -18.03 3.57 -7.65
C GLN A 201 -19.56 3.51 -7.83
N ILE A 202 -20.30 3.18 -6.78
CA ILE A 202 -21.77 3.07 -6.83
C ILE A 202 -22.41 4.43 -7.06
N VAL A 203 -21.87 5.50 -6.47
CA VAL A 203 -22.37 6.86 -6.66
C VAL A 203 -22.17 7.30 -8.11
N LEU A 204 -20.99 7.06 -8.70
CA LEU A 204 -20.71 7.32 -10.11
C LEU A 204 -21.72 6.58 -11.00
N TYR A 205 -21.80 5.26 -10.82
CA TYR A 205 -22.66 4.39 -11.62
C TYR A 205 -24.12 4.84 -11.57
N ARG A 206 -24.65 5.06 -10.37
CA ARG A 206 -26.03 5.50 -10.16
C ARG A 206 -26.29 6.88 -10.77
N THR A 207 -25.35 7.82 -10.62
CA THR A 207 -25.49 9.18 -11.12
C THR A 207 -25.51 9.17 -12.64
N ALA A 208 -24.59 8.46 -13.24
CA ALA A 208 -24.52 8.28 -14.69
C ALA A 208 -25.80 7.65 -15.26
N LEU A 209 -26.32 6.56 -14.67
CA LEU A 209 -27.57 5.93 -15.12
C LEU A 209 -28.82 6.81 -14.99
N LYS A 210 -28.79 7.87 -14.18
CA LYS A 210 -29.89 8.83 -14.06
C LYS A 210 -29.85 9.95 -15.10
N MET A 211 -28.72 10.15 -15.75
CA MET A 211 -28.57 11.12 -16.82
C MET A 211 -29.33 10.67 -18.07
N SER A 212 -29.63 11.59 -18.97
CA SER A 212 -30.04 11.21 -20.31
C SER A 212 -28.90 10.58 -21.07
N MET A 213 -29.20 9.68 -22.01
CA MET A 213 -28.18 9.04 -22.86
C MET A 213 -27.32 10.07 -23.59
N VAL A 214 -27.94 11.16 -24.08
CA VAL A 214 -27.25 12.23 -24.80
C VAL A 214 -26.27 12.97 -23.89
N GLU A 215 -26.70 13.27 -22.67
CA GLU A 215 -25.80 13.92 -21.67
C GLU A 215 -24.64 13.01 -21.26
N PHE A 216 -24.94 11.73 -21.02
CA PHE A 216 -23.91 10.77 -20.65
C PHE A 216 -22.89 10.55 -21.79
N ASP A 217 -23.37 10.37 -23.04
CA ASP A 217 -22.49 10.21 -24.21
C ASP A 217 -21.56 11.41 -24.42
N ALA A 218 -22.08 12.63 -24.23
CA ALA A 218 -21.24 13.84 -24.30
C ALA A 218 -20.14 13.86 -23.24
N LYS A 219 -20.48 13.53 -21.98
CA LYS A 219 -19.51 13.44 -20.87
C LYS A 219 -18.51 12.29 -21.08
N PHE A 220 -18.97 11.18 -21.60
CA PHE A 220 -18.12 10.03 -21.88
C PHE A 220 -17.10 10.33 -22.97
N LYS A 221 -17.47 11.02 -24.04
CA LYS A 221 -16.56 11.49 -25.08
C LYS A 221 -15.51 12.46 -24.51
N GLU A 222 -15.95 13.45 -23.74
CA GLU A 222 -15.04 14.41 -23.10
C GLU A 222 -14.02 13.71 -22.19
N LEU A 223 -14.44 12.71 -21.41
CA LEU A 223 -13.53 11.92 -20.58
C LEU A 223 -12.55 11.10 -21.41
N ASN A 224 -12.98 10.49 -22.50
CA ASN A 224 -12.08 9.76 -23.40
C ASN A 224 -11.01 10.66 -24.02
N GLU A 225 -11.38 11.88 -24.43
CA GLU A 225 -10.42 12.88 -24.90
C GLU A 225 -9.42 13.23 -23.79
N TYR A 226 -9.90 13.43 -22.56
CA TYR A 226 -9.04 13.67 -21.41
C TYR A 226 -8.12 12.48 -21.07
N PHE A 227 -8.58 11.24 -21.20
CA PHE A 227 -7.73 10.06 -21.04
C PHE A 227 -6.60 10.01 -22.06
N VAL A 228 -6.87 10.37 -23.31
CA VAL A 228 -5.83 10.46 -24.35
C VAL A 228 -4.77 11.50 -23.97
N GLU A 229 -5.19 12.65 -23.46
CA GLU A 229 -4.28 13.72 -23.01
C GLU A 229 -3.42 13.26 -21.83
N VAL A 230 -4.03 12.66 -20.80
CA VAL A 230 -3.32 12.13 -19.62
C VAL A 230 -2.32 11.04 -20.01
N LYS A 231 -2.70 10.11 -20.91
CA LYS A 231 -1.80 9.06 -21.40
C LYS A 231 -0.62 9.65 -22.16
N ARG A 232 -0.83 10.66 -23.00
CA ARG A 232 0.24 11.34 -23.72
C ARG A 232 1.19 12.06 -22.76
N GLU A 233 0.66 12.84 -21.82
CA GLU A 233 1.45 13.51 -20.78
C GLU A 233 2.29 12.53 -19.95
N ALA A 234 1.72 11.42 -19.58
CA ALA A 234 2.42 10.37 -18.84
C ALA A 234 3.57 9.76 -19.66
N ALA A 235 3.37 9.54 -20.96
CA ALA A 235 4.40 9.02 -21.84
C ALA A 235 5.55 10.05 -22.03
N GLU A 236 5.22 11.33 -22.27
CA GLU A 236 6.21 12.42 -22.38
C GLU A 236 7.01 12.56 -21.07
N PHE A 237 6.33 12.54 -19.91
CA PHE A 237 7.00 12.58 -18.62
C PHE A 237 7.92 11.37 -18.41
N ALA A 238 7.50 10.18 -18.82
CA ALA A 238 8.31 8.97 -18.72
C ALA A 238 9.57 9.05 -19.59
N GLU A 239 9.50 9.66 -20.78
CA GLU A 239 10.67 9.86 -21.66
C GLU A 239 11.69 10.84 -21.05
N ASP A 240 11.21 11.94 -20.43
CA ASP A 240 12.07 12.95 -19.81
C ASP A 240 12.63 12.52 -18.43
N PHE A 241 12.14 11.43 -17.91
CA PHE A 241 12.51 10.95 -16.57
C PHE A 241 13.98 10.50 -16.51
N LYS A 242 14.77 11.16 -15.65
CA LYS A 242 16.24 10.96 -15.56
C LYS A 242 16.74 10.12 -14.39
N SER A 243 15.88 9.55 -13.52
CA SER A 243 16.32 8.63 -12.43
C SER A 243 15.85 8.94 -10.99
N ASN A 244 14.79 9.68 -10.77
CA ASN A 244 14.25 9.84 -9.42
C ASN A 244 12.85 9.19 -9.28
N PRO A 245 12.73 7.96 -8.80
CA PRO A 245 11.46 7.23 -8.66
C PRO A 245 10.36 8.00 -7.91
N ARG A 246 10.72 8.89 -6.97
CA ARG A 246 9.77 9.74 -6.25
C ARG A 246 8.98 10.69 -7.16
N MET A 247 9.60 11.11 -8.25
CA MET A 247 8.91 11.97 -9.23
C MET A 247 7.82 11.19 -9.96
N LEU A 248 8.02 9.90 -10.24
CA LEU A 248 7.00 9.04 -10.84
C LEU A 248 5.81 8.82 -9.89
N GLU A 249 6.08 8.55 -8.61
CA GLU A 249 5.04 8.38 -7.60
C GLU A 249 4.25 9.68 -7.38
N ALA A 250 4.93 10.80 -7.22
CA ALA A 250 4.29 12.10 -7.07
C ALA A 250 3.43 12.44 -8.30
N HIS A 251 3.94 12.15 -9.50
CA HIS A 251 3.21 12.40 -10.74
C HIS A 251 2.02 11.45 -10.92
N MET A 252 2.14 10.20 -10.50
CA MET A 252 1.04 9.25 -10.47
C MET A 252 -0.07 9.70 -9.52
N ASN A 253 0.29 10.17 -8.33
CA ASN A 253 -0.69 10.68 -7.37
C ASN A 253 -1.36 11.96 -7.90
N ASP A 254 -0.62 12.82 -8.60
CA ASP A 254 -1.19 13.98 -9.29
C ASP A 254 -2.19 13.55 -10.38
N ILE A 255 -1.83 12.60 -11.22
CA ILE A 255 -2.73 12.05 -12.26
C ILE A 255 -4.00 11.47 -11.63
N LYS A 256 -3.89 10.67 -10.56
CA LYS A 256 -5.04 10.12 -9.84
C LYS A 256 -5.96 11.22 -9.30
N ASN A 257 -5.37 12.24 -8.69
CA ASN A 257 -6.12 13.38 -8.15
C ASN A 257 -6.84 14.14 -9.28
N ARG A 258 -6.17 14.41 -10.38
CA ARG A 258 -6.75 15.10 -11.54
C ARG A 258 -7.89 14.29 -12.18
N LEU A 259 -7.72 12.98 -12.35
CA LEU A 259 -8.77 12.09 -12.83
C LEU A 259 -9.97 12.09 -11.86
N SER A 260 -9.73 11.98 -10.57
CA SER A 260 -10.79 12.03 -9.54
C SER A 260 -11.53 13.37 -9.57
N MET A 261 -10.81 14.47 -9.68
CA MET A 261 -11.41 15.82 -9.79
C MET A 261 -12.22 15.98 -11.08
N LYS A 262 -11.69 15.51 -12.22
CA LYS A 262 -12.39 15.59 -13.51
C LYS A 262 -13.70 14.82 -13.48
N VAL A 263 -13.69 13.58 -12.95
CA VAL A 263 -14.92 12.78 -12.78
C VAL A 263 -15.89 13.45 -11.81
N SER A 264 -15.38 13.97 -10.69
CA SER A 264 -16.21 14.67 -9.70
C SER A 264 -16.92 15.87 -10.29
N GLU A 265 -16.21 16.71 -11.03
CA GLU A 265 -16.76 17.89 -11.70
C GLU A 265 -17.80 17.52 -12.76
N MET A 266 -17.46 16.58 -13.64
CA MET A 266 -18.32 16.18 -14.74
C MET A 266 -19.62 15.54 -14.30
N PHE A 267 -19.59 14.71 -13.26
CA PHE A 267 -20.77 14.01 -12.76
C PHE A 267 -21.43 14.69 -11.56
N GLY A 268 -20.86 15.76 -11.03
CA GLY A 268 -21.37 16.47 -9.84
C GLY A 268 -21.41 15.60 -8.60
N ILE A 269 -20.36 14.79 -8.39
CA ILE A 269 -20.24 13.83 -7.29
C ILE A 269 -18.91 14.00 -6.58
N GLU A 270 -18.81 13.51 -5.37
CA GLU A 270 -17.52 13.29 -4.73
C GLU A 270 -16.96 11.93 -5.19
N TYR A 271 -15.91 11.94 -5.99
CA TYR A 271 -15.30 10.75 -6.54
C TYR A 271 -13.82 10.71 -6.17
N HIS A 272 -13.40 9.61 -5.57
CA HIS A 272 -12.02 9.35 -5.22
C HIS A 272 -11.57 8.06 -5.88
N TYR A 273 -10.60 8.17 -6.76
CA TYR A 273 -9.98 7.00 -7.35
C TYR A 273 -8.98 6.38 -6.36
N LYS A 274 -9.39 5.29 -5.71
CA LYS A 274 -8.55 4.58 -4.76
C LYS A 274 -8.01 3.29 -5.39
N ILE A 275 -7.08 3.40 -6.32
CA ILE A 275 -6.17 2.28 -6.60
C ILE A 275 -4.96 2.44 -5.69
N SER A 276 -4.61 1.35 -5.04
CA SER A 276 -3.36 1.26 -4.29
C SER A 276 -2.20 1.49 -5.24
N THR A 277 -1.23 2.31 -4.85
CA THR A 277 0.05 2.45 -5.53
C THR A 277 0.75 1.10 -5.78
N VAL A 278 0.36 0.08 -5.06
CA VAL A 278 0.85 -1.30 -5.16
C VAL A 278 0.45 -1.98 -6.46
N ASP A 279 -0.76 -1.75 -6.96
CA ASP A 279 -1.21 -2.32 -8.24
C ASP A 279 -0.45 -1.71 -9.42
N PHE A 280 0.05 -0.50 -9.23
CA PHE A 280 0.86 0.25 -10.18
C PHE A 280 2.14 -0.49 -10.61
N PHE A 281 2.78 -1.21 -9.69
CA PHE A 281 4.08 -1.83 -9.95
C PHE A 281 4.02 -3.36 -10.20
N ARG A 282 2.85 -3.99 -10.04
CA ARG A 282 2.68 -5.44 -10.29
C ARG A 282 2.72 -5.84 -11.77
N GLY A 283 2.46 -4.92 -12.70
CA GLY A 283 2.25 -5.22 -14.13
C GLY A 283 3.41 -4.86 -15.08
N GLY A 284 4.57 -4.41 -14.60
CA GLY A 284 5.60 -3.86 -15.48
C GLY A 284 6.41 -4.90 -16.28
N ALA A 285 6.59 -4.62 -17.59
CA ALA A 285 7.47 -5.38 -18.44
C ALA A 285 8.94 -5.27 -17.99
N THR A 286 9.70 -6.36 -18.12
CA THR A 286 11.15 -6.35 -17.97
C THR A 286 11.80 -5.91 -19.30
N ALA A 287 12.78 -5.02 -19.26
CA ALA A 287 13.61 -4.68 -20.40
C ALA A 287 14.48 -5.89 -20.81
N GLU A 288 14.99 -5.89 -22.08
CA GLU A 288 15.81 -6.97 -22.60
C GLU A 288 17.10 -7.28 -21.81
N ASP A 289 17.57 -6.32 -20.99
CA ASP A 289 18.74 -6.44 -20.11
C ASP A 289 18.41 -6.98 -18.71
N GLY A 290 17.15 -7.34 -18.44
CA GLY A 290 16.68 -7.82 -17.14
C GLY A 290 16.39 -6.70 -16.12
N SER A 291 16.63 -5.44 -16.45
CA SER A 291 16.24 -4.29 -15.65
C SER A 291 14.75 -3.99 -15.82
N ARG A 292 14.09 -3.47 -14.78
CA ARG A 292 12.69 -3.04 -14.89
C ARG A 292 12.63 -1.70 -15.63
N ASP A 293 11.87 -1.67 -16.69
CA ASP A 293 11.54 -0.42 -17.37
C ASP A 293 10.53 0.38 -16.53
N LEU A 294 11.06 1.20 -15.61
CA LEU A 294 10.23 2.08 -14.76
C LEU A 294 9.39 3.07 -15.59
N ARG A 295 9.90 3.48 -16.76
CA ARG A 295 9.20 4.39 -17.67
C ARG A 295 8.04 3.69 -18.32
N GLY A 296 8.28 2.51 -18.87
CA GLY A 296 7.24 1.66 -19.45
C GLY A 296 6.21 1.24 -18.39
N SER A 297 6.65 0.90 -17.19
CA SER A 297 5.77 0.55 -16.07
C SER A 297 4.88 1.73 -15.64
N PHE A 298 5.40 2.95 -15.58
CA PHE A 298 4.62 4.15 -15.28
C PHE A 298 3.56 4.41 -16.36
N ALA A 299 3.96 4.43 -17.63
CA ALA A 299 3.04 4.63 -18.73
C ALA A 299 1.97 3.53 -18.80
N ALA A 300 2.36 2.27 -18.58
CA ALA A 300 1.42 1.14 -18.51
C ALA A 300 0.40 1.32 -17.41
N ALA A 301 0.82 1.69 -16.20
CA ALA A 301 -0.10 1.87 -15.08
C ALA A 301 -1.04 3.07 -15.25
N VAL A 302 -0.61 4.15 -15.90
CA VAL A 302 -1.53 5.24 -16.28
C VAL A 302 -2.53 4.76 -17.34
N ASN A 303 -2.10 3.90 -18.27
CA ASN A 303 -3.02 3.27 -19.22
C ASN A 303 -4.05 2.40 -18.51
N ASP A 304 -3.62 1.52 -17.61
CA ASP A 304 -4.51 0.63 -16.84
C ASP A 304 -5.52 1.42 -16.02
N LEU A 305 -5.07 2.52 -15.39
CA LEU A 305 -5.91 3.45 -14.65
C LEU A 305 -7.03 4.06 -15.52
N CYS A 306 -6.66 4.54 -16.70
CA CYS A 306 -7.63 5.10 -17.64
C CYS A 306 -8.56 4.02 -18.21
N GLU A 307 -8.05 2.81 -18.44
CA GLU A 307 -8.83 1.71 -18.98
C GLU A 307 -9.83 1.15 -17.99
N ASP A 308 -9.48 1.02 -16.71
CA ASP A 308 -10.40 0.59 -15.65
C ASP A 308 -11.61 1.54 -15.54
N LEU A 309 -11.34 2.84 -15.53
CA LEU A 309 -12.39 3.84 -15.53
C LEU A 309 -13.22 3.81 -16.82
N ASN A 310 -12.56 3.63 -17.95
CA ASN A 310 -13.22 3.50 -19.25
C ASN A 310 -14.11 2.25 -19.33
N GLN A 311 -13.69 1.12 -18.79
CA GLN A 311 -14.51 -0.11 -18.69
C GLN A 311 -15.74 0.12 -17.82
N THR A 312 -15.60 0.82 -16.71
CA THR A 312 -16.73 1.20 -15.85
C THR A 312 -17.74 2.06 -16.64
N LEU A 313 -17.28 3.06 -17.38
CA LEU A 313 -18.13 3.94 -18.18
C LEU A 313 -18.78 3.20 -19.37
N ASN A 314 -18.05 2.32 -20.05
CA ASN A 314 -18.59 1.47 -21.09
C ASN A 314 -19.70 0.55 -20.56
N THR A 315 -19.51 -0.01 -19.37
CA THR A 315 -20.55 -0.82 -18.71
C THR A 315 -21.80 0.00 -18.42
N ILE A 316 -21.64 1.25 -17.99
CA ILE A 316 -22.76 2.16 -17.78
C ILE A 316 -23.44 2.49 -19.11
N PHE A 317 -22.67 2.73 -20.18
CA PHE A 317 -23.18 2.99 -21.52
C PHE A 317 -24.07 1.83 -22.02
N MET A 318 -23.56 0.61 -21.94
CA MET A 318 -24.33 -0.59 -22.30
C MET A 318 -25.64 -0.71 -21.52
N HIS A 319 -25.64 -0.34 -20.24
CA HIS A 319 -26.83 -0.38 -19.41
C HIS A 319 -27.81 0.76 -19.73
N HIS A 320 -27.36 1.87 -20.31
CA HIS A 320 -28.29 2.91 -20.84
C HIS A 320 -29.06 2.46 -22.06
N GLU A 321 -28.55 1.54 -22.87
CA GLU A 321 -29.21 0.97 -24.03
C GLU A 321 -30.29 -0.05 -23.65
N GLU A 322 -30.36 -0.47 -22.38
CA GLU A 322 -31.35 -1.39 -21.88
C GLU A 322 -32.77 -0.72 -21.83
N ASN A 323 -33.78 -1.54 -21.70
CA ASN A 323 -35.15 -1.04 -21.51
C ASN A 323 -35.24 -0.18 -20.24
N THR A 324 -35.96 0.94 -20.31
CA THR A 324 -36.15 1.91 -19.22
C THR A 324 -36.54 1.25 -17.88
N TYR A 325 -37.37 0.19 -17.94
CA TYR A 325 -37.76 -0.55 -16.73
C TYR A 325 -36.59 -1.22 -16.06
N VAL A 326 -35.67 -1.82 -16.83
CA VAL A 326 -34.46 -2.47 -16.34
C VAL A 326 -33.53 -1.43 -15.73
N VAL A 327 -33.34 -0.30 -16.40
CA VAL A 327 -32.54 0.83 -15.89
C VAL A 327 -33.11 1.34 -14.57
N CYS A 328 -34.40 1.58 -14.46
CA CYS A 328 -35.03 2.00 -13.22
C CYS A 328 -34.84 0.97 -12.08
N ARG A 329 -34.95 -0.32 -12.40
CA ARG A 329 -34.71 -1.39 -11.43
C ARG A 329 -33.26 -1.37 -10.92
N ARG A 330 -32.28 -1.24 -11.81
CA ARG A 330 -30.84 -1.12 -11.44
C ARG A 330 -30.59 0.07 -10.52
N VAL A 331 -31.14 1.24 -10.87
CA VAL A 331 -31.02 2.44 -10.03
C VAL A 331 -31.62 2.22 -8.63
N ASN A 332 -32.75 1.51 -8.53
CA ASN A 332 -33.34 1.18 -7.23
C ASN A 332 -32.49 0.18 -6.42
N ASP A 333 -31.88 -0.80 -7.08
CA ASP A 333 -30.97 -1.75 -6.43
C ASP A 333 -29.70 -1.05 -5.94
N LEU A 334 -29.12 -0.14 -6.74
CA LEU A 334 -27.99 0.70 -6.34
C LEU A 334 -28.36 1.61 -5.17
N ASN A 335 -29.55 2.21 -5.14
CA ASN A 335 -30.02 3.00 -4.00
C ASN A 335 -30.16 2.18 -2.72
N ARG A 336 -30.56 0.90 -2.83
CA ARG A 336 -30.63 -0.02 -1.69
C ARG A 336 -29.25 -0.36 -1.17
N LEU A 337 -28.30 -0.68 -2.06
CA LEU A 337 -26.93 -0.98 -1.73
C LEU A 337 -26.24 0.23 -1.08
N LEU A 338 -26.40 1.41 -1.67
CA LEU A 338 -25.84 2.65 -1.14
C LEU A 338 -26.28 2.89 0.32
N ARG A 339 -27.58 2.73 0.61
CA ARG A 339 -28.08 2.88 1.99
C ARG A 339 -27.45 1.88 2.97
N LYS A 340 -27.22 0.65 2.53
CA LYS A 340 -26.54 -0.37 3.36
C LYS A 340 -25.10 0.03 3.63
N LEU A 341 -24.34 0.42 2.60
CA LEU A 341 -22.93 0.80 2.76
C LEU A 341 -22.74 2.06 3.61
N VAL A 342 -23.62 3.06 3.42
CA VAL A 342 -23.60 4.27 4.26
C VAL A 342 -23.84 3.90 5.74
N ARG A 343 -24.80 3.02 6.01
CA ARG A 343 -25.06 2.55 7.37
C ARG A 343 -23.84 1.79 7.93
N MET A 344 -23.26 0.87 7.17
CA MET A 344 -22.05 0.14 7.59
C MET A 344 -20.89 1.09 7.87
N ARG A 345 -20.71 2.12 7.02
CA ARG A 345 -19.67 3.15 7.26
C ARG A 345 -19.88 3.88 8.59
N THR A 346 -21.12 4.23 8.92
CA THR A 346 -21.45 4.88 10.20
C THR A 346 -21.20 3.94 11.38
N GLU A 347 -21.63 2.68 11.29
CA GLU A 347 -21.40 1.67 12.32
C GLU A 347 -19.90 1.35 12.55
N LEU A 348 -19.03 1.59 11.56
CA LEU A 348 -17.58 1.43 11.68
C LEU A 348 -16.88 2.68 12.24
N ALA A 349 -17.57 3.83 12.26
CA ALA A 349 -17.03 5.07 12.80
C ALA A 349 -17.27 5.20 14.33
N ASP A 350 -18.28 4.50 14.83
CA ASP A 350 -18.59 4.33 16.26
C ASP A 350 -17.73 3.20 16.85
#